data_37fa92d2997eecb0e1adc7d4377e1ace
#
_entry.id   37fa92d2997eecb0e1adc7d4377e1ace
#
_cell.length_a   1.000
_cell.length_b   1.000
_cell.length_c   1.000
_cell.angle_alpha   90.00
_cell.angle_beta   90.00
_cell.angle_gamma   90.00
#
_symmetry.space_group_name_H-M   'P 1'
#
loop_
_entity.id
_entity.type
_entity.pdbx_description
1 polymer ?
#
loop_
_entity_poly.entity_id
_entity_poly.type
_entity_poly.pdbx_seq_one_letter_code
_entity_poly.pdbx_strand_id
1 'polypeptide(L)'
;MRLTKLTALSFVVCLVLAFTFGCATTQQTAEPAKADWQFHDIVDVAFVQPYATVPQPQGVMLIDARPYQPKYANGHIPTAINIPGSQFDKMTEKLPEDKNTLLIFYCEGPT
;
A
#
# COMPACT_ATOMS: atom_id res chain seq x y z
N MET A 1 -25.39 -6.08 68.97
CA MET A 1 -24.58 -5.01 68.39
C MET A 1 -23.36 -5.52 67.56
N ARG A 2 -23.25 -6.81 67.29
CA ARG A 2 -22.13 -7.37 66.47
C ARG A 2 -22.51 -7.81 65.09
N LEU A 3 -23.80 -7.80 64.73
CA LEU A 3 -24.27 -8.27 63.44
C LEU A 3 -24.20 -7.18 62.31
N THR A 4 -24.29 -5.93 62.71
CA THR A 4 -24.26 -4.79 61.73
C THR A 4 -22.90 -4.48 61.16
N LYS A 5 -21.82 -4.90 61.80
CA LYS A 5 -20.45 -4.68 61.30
C LYS A 5 -20.00 -5.69 60.25
N LEU A 6 -20.55 -6.91 60.26
CA LEU A 6 -20.23 -7.92 59.26
C LEU A 6 -20.89 -7.65 57.90
N THR A 7 -22.12 -7.10 57.94
CA THR A 7 -22.85 -6.80 56.71
C THR A 7 -22.24 -5.61 55.93
N ALA A 8 -21.71 -4.62 56.65
CA ALA A 8 -21.04 -3.49 56.03
C ALA A 8 -19.71 -3.88 55.34
N LEU A 9 -18.96 -4.82 55.94
CA LEU A 9 -17.70 -5.28 55.34
C LEU A 9 -17.93 -6.15 54.10
N SER A 10 -19.02 -6.92 54.06
CA SER A 10 -19.39 -7.74 52.89
C SER A 10 -19.79 -6.88 51.68
N PHE A 11 -20.47 -5.74 51.91
CA PHE A 11 -20.86 -4.84 50.87
C PHE A 11 -19.66 -4.10 50.25
N VAL A 12 -18.66 -3.73 51.03
CA VAL A 12 -17.45 -3.06 50.54
C VAL A 12 -16.60 -4.02 49.72
N VAL A 13 -16.52 -5.29 50.12
CA VAL A 13 -15.76 -6.29 49.35
C VAL A 13 -16.42 -6.60 48.01
N CYS A 14 -17.75 -6.66 47.93
CA CYS A 14 -18.45 -6.84 46.65
C CYS A 14 -18.31 -5.62 45.72
N LEU A 15 -18.26 -4.41 46.29
CA LEU A 15 -18.11 -3.18 45.47
C LEU A 15 -16.72 -3.07 44.85
N VAL A 16 -15.67 -3.53 45.55
CA VAL A 16 -14.30 -3.48 45.05
C VAL A 16 -14.05 -4.53 43.96
N LEU A 17 -14.73 -5.68 44.02
CA LEU A 17 -14.62 -6.73 42.98
C LEU A 17 -15.35 -6.40 41.69
N ALA A 18 -16.30 -5.44 41.68
CA ALA A 18 -17.02 -5.04 40.47
C ALA A 18 -16.21 -4.10 39.56
N PHE A 19 -15.12 -3.51 40.05
CA PHE A 19 -14.29 -2.58 39.27
C PHE A 19 -13.10 -3.20 38.52
N THR A 20 -12.87 -4.51 38.67
CA THR A 20 -11.72 -5.17 38.04
C THR A 20 -12.02 -5.83 36.68
N PHE A 21 -13.28 -5.82 36.23
CA PHE A 21 -13.59 -6.17 34.84
C PHE A 21 -13.50 -4.94 33.96
N GLY A 22 -12.29 -4.34 33.88
CA GLY A 22 -11.94 -3.46 32.82
C GLY A 22 -11.97 -4.26 31.52
N CYS A 23 -12.95 -3.99 30.64
CA CYS A 23 -12.89 -4.41 29.25
C CYS A 23 -11.55 -3.94 28.68
N ALA A 24 -10.60 -4.85 28.57
CA ALA A 24 -9.49 -4.67 27.66
C ALA A 24 -10.11 -4.66 26.24
N THR A 25 -10.52 -3.48 25.80
CA THR A 25 -10.78 -3.24 24.39
C THR A 25 -9.43 -3.43 23.72
N THR A 26 -9.17 -4.62 23.19
CA THR A 26 -8.10 -4.84 22.22
C THR A 26 -8.44 -3.92 21.07
N GLN A 27 -7.84 -2.72 21.03
CA GLN A 27 -7.74 -1.96 19.82
C GLN A 27 -6.92 -2.83 18.89
N GLN A 28 -7.62 -3.63 18.11
CA GLN A 28 -7.11 -4.22 16.92
C GLN A 28 -6.81 -3.03 16.02
N THR A 29 -5.58 -2.55 16.07
CA THR A 29 -5.04 -1.62 15.06
C THR A 29 -5.19 -2.39 13.77
N ALA A 30 -6.26 -2.13 13.03
CA ALA A 30 -6.38 -2.62 11.68
C ALA A 30 -5.16 -2.06 10.95
N GLU A 31 -4.21 -2.92 10.62
CA GLU A 31 -3.16 -2.61 9.68
C GLU A 31 -3.87 -2.04 8.44
N PRO A 32 -3.51 -0.82 7.98
CA PRO A 32 -4.17 -0.25 6.82
C PRO A 32 -4.06 -1.29 5.71
N ALA A 33 -5.22 -1.74 5.21
CA ALA A 33 -5.27 -2.71 4.13
C ALA A 33 -4.35 -2.19 3.03
N LYS A 34 -3.29 -2.95 2.71
CA LYS A 34 -2.32 -2.59 1.68
C LYS A 34 -3.11 -2.37 0.42
N ALA A 35 -3.21 -1.14 -0.03
CA ALA A 35 -3.96 -0.82 -1.23
C ALA A 35 -3.35 -1.61 -2.39
N ASP A 36 -4.15 -2.43 -3.05
CA ASP A 36 -3.72 -3.14 -4.23
C ASP A 36 -3.63 -2.19 -5.42
N TRP A 37 -2.75 -2.51 -6.36
CA TRP A 37 -2.70 -1.81 -7.63
C TRP A 37 -3.99 -2.01 -8.41
N GLN A 38 -4.52 -0.93 -8.98
CA GLN A 38 -5.74 -0.96 -9.80
C GLN A 38 -5.38 -0.60 -11.24
N PHE A 39 -5.88 -1.39 -12.19
CA PHE A 39 -5.86 -1.01 -13.59
C PHE A 39 -6.92 0.07 -13.83
N HIS A 40 -6.52 1.17 -14.45
CA HIS A 40 -7.43 2.26 -14.76
C HIS A 40 -7.85 2.26 -16.21
N ASP A 41 -6.92 2.46 -17.16
CA ASP A 41 -7.26 2.62 -18.55
C ASP A 41 -6.05 2.40 -19.47
N ILE A 42 -6.34 2.26 -20.78
CA ILE A 42 -5.35 2.36 -21.85
C ILE A 42 -5.37 3.81 -22.34
N VAL A 43 -4.22 4.46 -22.26
CA VAL A 43 -4.05 5.88 -22.57
C VAL A 43 -3.22 6.10 -23.83
N ASP A 44 -3.38 7.24 -24.45
CA ASP A 44 -2.62 7.64 -25.63
C ASP A 44 -1.30 8.35 -25.29
N VAL A 45 -0.54 8.66 -26.32
CA VAL A 45 0.74 9.37 -26.20
C VAL A 45 0.56 10.77 -25.61
N ALA A 46 -0.54 11.45 -25.90
CA ALA A 46 -0.81 12.80 -25.39
C ALA A 46 -0.94 12.79 -23.86
N PHE A 47 -1.56 11.76 -23.30
CA PHE A 47 -1.61 11.57 -21.85
C PHE A 47 -0.23 11.33 -21.23
N VAL A 48 0.63 10.55 -21.89
CA VAL A 48 1.95 10.16 -21.35
C VAL A 48 2.97 11.30 -21.44
N GLN A 49 2.85 12.14 -22.47
CA GLN A 49 3.86 13.16 -22.80
C GLN A 49 4.25 14.09 -21.63
N PRO A 50 3.32 14.60 -20.79
CA PRO A 50 3.68 15.44 -19.65
C PRO A 50 4.53 14.74 -18.59
N TYR A 51 4.48 13.41 -18.53
CA TYR A 51 5.20 12.59 -17.57
C TYR A 51 6.56 12.09 -18.10
N ALA A 52 6.77 12.18 -19.41
CA ALA A 52 8.00 11.76 -20.07
C ALA A 52 9.06 12.87 -20.10
N THR A 53 9.21 13.61 -19.01
CA THR A 53 10.11 14.77 -18.88
C THR A 53 11.26 14.50 -17.91
N VAL A 54 12.33 15.31 -18.00
CA VAL A 54 13.47 15.26 -17.09
C VAL A 54 13.62 16.62 -16.43
N PRO A 55 13.48 16.72 -15.10
CA PRO A 55 13.16 15.61 -14.16
C PRO A 55 11.74 15.08 -14.33
N GLN A 56 11.53 13.83 -13.97
CA GLN A 56 10.19 13.23 -13.94
C GLN A 56 9.33 13.87 -12.84
N PRO A 57 8.03 14.12 -13.09
CA PRO A 57 7.12 14.56 -12.05
C PRO A 57 7.05 13.58 -10.88
N GLN A 58 6.86 14.10 -9.68
CA GLN A 58 6.68 13.24 -8.49
C GLN A 58 5.37 12.44 -8.57
N GLY A 59 5.34 11.28 -7.94
CA GLY A 59 4.15 10.43 -7.89
C GLY A 59 3.83 9.71 -9.20
N VAL A 60 4.78 9.62 -10.12
CA VAL A 60 4.66 8.91 -11.39
C VAL A 60 5.86 8.01 -11.62
N MET A 61 5.64 6.84 -12.22
CA MET A 61 6.69 5.94 -12.68
C MET A 61 6.35 5.44 -14.09
N LEU A 62 7.27 5.67 -15.03
CA LEU A 62 7.20 5.10 -16.37
C LEU A 62 7.91 3.75 -16.40
N ILE A 63 7.26 2.74 -16.95
CA ILE A 63 7.75 1.35 -16.98
C ILE A 63 7.75 0.84 -18.40
N ASP A 64 8.93 0.51 -18.88
CA ASP A 64 9.12 -0.15 -20.17
C ASP A 64 9.02 -1.66 -19.99
N ALA A 65 7.93 -2.25 -20.51
CA ALA A 65 7.67 -3.69 -20.43
C ALA A 65 8.32 -4.49 -21.57
N ARG A 66 9.08 -3.84 -22.46
CA ARG A 66 9.80 -4.49 -23.55
C ARG A 66 11.03 -5.24 -23.03
N PRO A 67 11.54 -6.24 -23.77
CA PRO A 67 12.81 -6.88 -23.43
C PRO A 67 13.96 -5.87 -23.29
N TYR A 68 14.84 -6.12 -22.31
CA TYR A 68 16.01 -5.27 -22.11
C TYR A 68 16.84 -5.17 -23.39
N GLN A 69 17.23 -6.31 -23.92
CA GLN A 69 17.85 -6.42 -25.25
C GLN A 69 16.85 -7.06 -26.24
N PRO A 70 16.69 -6.56 -27.44
CA PRO A 70 17.37 -5.39 -28.04
C PRO A 70 16.59 -4.06 -27.91
N LYS A 71 15.58 -3.97 -27.06
CA LYS A 71 14.63 -2.84 -27.06
C LYS A 71 15.01 -1.71 -26.10
N TYR A 72 14.91 -1.95 -24.79
CA TYR A 72 15.15 -0.90 -23.78
C TYR A 72 16.56 -0.30 -23.89
N ALA A 73 17.57 -1.14 -24.02
CA ALA A 73 18.97 -0.70 -24.11
C ALA A 73 19.27 0.15 -25.35
N ASN A 74 18.53 -0.03 -26.43
CA ASN A 74 18.72 0.75 -27.67
C ASN A 74 17.92 2.06 -27.69
N GLY A 75 16.97 2.23 -26.80
CA GLY A 75 16.19 3.45 -26.66
C GLY A 75 14.90 3.24 -25.89
N HIS A 76 14.65 4.14 -24.95
CA HIS A 76 13.47 4.13 -24.09
C HIS A 76 13.05 5.56 -23.75
N ILE A 77 11.85 5.73 -23.25
CA ILE A 77 11.37 7.03 -22.77
C ILE A 77 12.27 7.49 -21.62
N PRO A 78 12.76 8.73 -21.60
CA PRO A 78 13.57 9.25 -20.50
C PRO A 78 12.94 8.97 -19.15
N THR A 79 13.74 8.59 -18.15
CA THR A 79 13.31 8.23 -16.79
C THR A 79 12.55 6.90 -16.66
N ALA A 80 12.13 6.24 -17.74
CA ALA A 80 11.48 4.94 -17.66
C ALA A 80 12.44 3.88 -17.11
N ILE A 81 11.93 3.03 -16.22
CA ILE A 81 12.64 1.83 -15.76
C ILE A 81 12.21 0.62 -16.60
N ASN A 82 13.09 -0.34 -16.72
CA ASN A 82 12.77 -1.58 -17.45
C ASN A 82 12.27 -2.66 -16.49
N ILE A 83 11.04 -3.12 -16.72
CA ILE A 83 10.46 -4.31 -16.11
C ILE A 83 9.84 -5.14 -17.23
N PRO A 84 10.59 -6.03 -17.89
CA PRO A 84 10.05 -6.86 -18.96
C PRO A 84 8.86 -7.68 -18.50
N GLY A 85 7.80 -7.75 -19.30
CA GLY A 85 6.58 -8.47 -18.94
C GLY A 85 6.83 -9.93 -18.55
N SER A 86 7.80 -10.60 -19.19
CA SER A 86 8.20 -11.97 -18.85
C SER A 86 8.91 -12.11 -17.49
N GLN A 87 9.31 -11.02 -16.87
CA GLN A 87 10.04 -11.00 -15.60
C GLN A 87 9.31 -10.19 -14.52
N PHE A 88 8.10 -9.75 -14.81
CA PHE A 88 7.36 -8.84 -13.93
C PHE A 88 7.28 -9.38 -12.48
N ASP A 89 6.88 -10.63 -12.30
CA ASP A 89 6.72 -11.24 -10.97
C ASP A 89 8.03 -11.27 -10.15
N LYS A 90 9.19 -11.24 -10.83
CA LYS A 90 10.50 -11.28 -10.19
C LYS A 90 11.07 -9.88 -9.91
N MET A 91 10.42 -8.85 -10.42
CA MET A 91 10.92 -7.46 -10.37
C MET A 91 9.94 -6.50 -9.70
N THR A 92 8.98 -7.03 -8.97
CA THR A 92 7.96 -6.24 -8.26
C THR A 92 8.53 -5.35 -7.17
N GLU A 93 9.73 -5.66 -6.66
CA GLU A 93 10.46 -4.82 -5.71
C GLU A 93 10.90 -3.47 -6.31
N LYS A 94 10.90 -3.34 -7.62
CA LYS A 94 11.16 -2.06 -8.31
C LYS A 94 9.96 -1.12 -8.33
N LEU A 95 8.78 -1.62 -8.03
CA LEU A 95 7.59 -0.80 -7.93
C LEU A 95 7.64 0.06 -6.66
N PRO A 96 7.10 1.28 -6.70
CA PRO A 96 7.11 2.15 -5.54
C PRO A 96 6.24 1.58 -4.41
N GLU A 97 6.65 1.85 -3.17
CA GLU A 97 5.88 1.45 -1.99
C GLU A 97 4.55 2.21 -1.90
N ASP A 98 4.56 3.48 -2.30
CA ASP A 98 3.35 4.30 -2.35
C ASP A 98 2.43 3.85 -3.48
N LYS A 99 1.31 3.24 -3.11
CA LYS A 99 0.28 2.72 -4.04
C LYS A 99 -0.55 3.81 -4.72
N ASN A 100 -0.39 5.08 -4.31
CA ASN A 100 -0.98 6.22 -5.02
C ASN A 100 -0.10 6.70 -6.18
N THR A 101 1.10 6.16 -6.35
CA THR A 101 1.96 6.46 -7.50
C THR A 101 1.28 6.00 -8.80
N LEU A 102 1.18 6.91 -9.77
CA LEU A 102 0.70 6.58 -11.10
C LEU A 102 1.76 5.73 -11.84
N LEU A 103 1.41 4.50 -12.18
CA LEU A 103 2.25 3.62 -12.98
C LEU A 103 1.78 3.67 -14.44
N ILE A 104 2.69 4.02 -15.33
CA ILE A 104 2.43 4.04 -16.77
C ILE A 104 3.33 2.99 -17.43
N PHE A 105 2.71 1.91 -17.89
CA PHE A 105 3.38 0.84 -18.62
C PHE A 105 3.29 1.10 -20.11
N TYR A 106 4.37 0.85 -20.84
CA TYR A 106 4.34 0.85 -22.29
C TYR A 106 5.11 -0.34 -22.88
N CYS A 107 4.70 -0.76 -24.06
CA CYS A 107 5.31 -1.83 -24.83
C CYS A 107 5.30 -1.50 -26.33
N GLU A 108 5.52 -2.47 -27.19
CA GLU A 108 5.53 -2.27 -28.66
C GLU A 108 4.13 -2.17 -29.29
N GLY A 109 3.08 -2.23 -28.52
CA GLY A 109 1.70 -2.26 -28.97
C GLY A 109 1.10 -3.67 -28.96
N PRO A 110 -0.19 -3.79 -29.25
CA PRO A 110 -0.84 -5.09 -29.33
C PRO A 110 -0.24 -5.89 -30.48
N THR A 111 0.23 -7.07 -30.17
CA THR A 111 0.68 -8.07 -31.17
C THR A 111 -0.50 -8.94 -31.58
#